data_9470d4d91766461290352ee6010c666b
#
_entry.id   9470d4d91766461290352ee6010c666b
#
_cell.length_a   1.000
_cell.length_b   1.000
_cell.length_c   1.000
_cell.angle_alpha   90.00
_cell.angle_beta   90.00
_cell.angle_gamma   90.00
#
_symmetry.space_group_name_H-M   'P 1'
#
loop_
_entity.id
_entity.type
_entity.pdbx_description
1 polymer ?
#
loop_
_entity_poly.entity_id
_entity_poly.type
_entity_poly.pdbx_seq_one_letter_code
_entity_poly.pdbx_strand_id
1 'polypeptide(L)'
;MSALSCRLSTWIASLVVAAVVAPAIALAADAPPAFRPAAPPVASRLDEILARGTLRVGSTGDYKPFTYRVAGGERFIGLDIALAEDMARSLGVKLQVVPTTWGALMGDLADDRFDMAVGGISVSLERQKKAFFSIPTMRDGKTPIARCDDARKYVSLADIDRPEVRLIVNPGGTNERFARAHAPHATLAVWPDNVTIFDRIVAGEADAMITDAIEARLQQRLHPKLCAIHPDAPFDFSEKAFLLPRDVPLKGWVDQWLHQAIETGSFARLSEQWLAYPWGIESLRGLIDARLLLASDVAQYKWNHHLPIEDPAREAQVIDALGKRADALGVPQAWAQAFFRAQIEASKTAQAELFQGWDVFRRGEFAGAPDLATVTRPRLDKLTDQLLHAIAENWPVLGDPKRRADVARAMHPMQAEDLSAKAVAQALAPLAP
;
A
#
# COMPACT_ATOMS: atom_id res chain seq x y z
N MET A 1 -25.89 -92.68 3.22
CA MET A 1 -26.31 -93.61 4.27
C MET A 1 -27.31 -92.88 5.14
N SER A 2 -28.55 -93.47 5.18
CA SER A 2 -29.68 -93.43 6.09
C SER A 2 -30.31 -92.01 6.29
N ALA A 3 -31.42 -91.68 5.73
CA ALA A 3 -32.79 -92.18 5.78
C ALA A 3 -33.31 -92.42 7.20
N LEU A 4 -34.24 -91.66 7.64
CA LEU A 4 -35.47 -92.19 8.27
C LEU A 4 -36.56 -91.09 8.36
N SER A 5 -37.66 -91.48 7.74
CA SER A 5 -39.01 -90.91 7.72
C SER A 5 -39.79 -91.26 9.02
N CYS A 6 -40.73 -90.43 9.47
CA CYS A 6 -41.98 -90.89 10.04
C CYS A 6 -42.96 -89.72 10.21
N ARG A 7 -43.96 -89.71 9.42
CA ARG A 7 -45.42 -89.89 9.50
C ARG A 7 -46.20 -89.11 10.56
N LEU A 8 -47.08 -88.28 10.06
CA LEU A 8 -48.52 -88.07 10.26
C LEU A 8 -49.11 -88.30 11.68
N SER A 9 -49.81 -87.30 12.14
CA SER A 9 -51.16 -87.50 12.70
C SER A 9 -51.90 -86.14 12.71
N THR A 10 -53.05 -86.18 11.99
CA THR A 10 -54.09 -85.18 11.93
C THR A 10 -54.93 -85.12 13.22
N TRP A 11 -55.16 -83.93 13.76
CA TRP A 11 -56.30 -83.65 14.64
C TRP A 11 -56.97 -82.35 14.20
N ILE A 12 -58.27 -82.49 13.81
CA ILE A 12 -59.21 -81.41 13.51
C ILE A 12 -59.72 -80.90 14.82
N ALA A 13 -59.56 -79.65 15.14
CA ALA A 13 -60.30 -78.97 16.20
C ALA A 13 -60.81 -77.64 15.70
N SER A 14 -62.12 -77.57 15.55
CA SER A 14 -62.88 -76.38 15.23
C SER A 14 -62.79 -75.38 16.31
N LEU A 15 -62.36 -74.16 16.03
CA LEU A 15 -62.40 -73.01 16.93
C LEU A 15 -63.13 -71.85 16.31
N VAL A 16 -64.12 -71.42 17.08
CA VAL A 16 -65.04 -70.31 16.85
C VAL A 16 -64.20 -68.99 16.66
N VAL A 17 -64.43 -68.29 15.52
CA VAL A 17 -63.87 -66.97 15.28
C VAL A 17 -64.76 -65.94 15.99
N ALA A 18 -64.29 -65.38 17.08
CA ALA A 18 -64.78 -64.12 17.65
C ALA A 18 -64.08 -62.95 16.95
N ALA A 19 -64.82 -62.25 16.12
CA ALA A 19 -64.30 -61.03 15.45
C ALA A 19 -64.17 -59.93 16.51
N VAL A 20 -62.96 -59.62 16.91
CA VAL A 20 -62.61 -58.41 17.66
C VAL A 20 -62.33 -57.31 16.62
N VAL A 21 -63.27 -56.36 16.51
CA VAL A 21 -63.06 -55.15 15.72
C VAL A 21 -62.11 -54.22 16.56
N ALA A 22 -60.83 -54.22 16.22
CA ALA A 22 -59.93 -53.23 16.74
C ALA A 22 -60.01 -51.94 15.91
N PRO A 23 -60.09 -50.74 16.51
CA PRO A 23 -60.02 -49.50 15.73
C PRO A 23 -58.64 -49.35 15.14
N ALA A 24 -58.56 -49.22 13.83
CA ALA A 24 -57.34 -48.86 13.11
C ALA A 24 -56.97 -47.41 13.47
N ILE A 25 -56.00 -47.23 14.36
CA ILE A 25 -55.33 -45.95 14.53
C ILE A 25 -54.48 -45.78 13.29
N ALA A 26 -54.90 -44.91 12.36
CA ALA A 26 -54.09 -44.45 11.24
C ALA A 26 -52.96 -43.58 11.81
N LEU A 27 -51.79 -44.16 11.98
CA LEU A 27 -50.56 -43.35 12.11
C LEU A 27 -50.39 -42.60 10.79
N ALA A 28 -50.72 -41.31 10.82
CA ALA A 28 -50.30 -40.41 9.76
C ALA A 28 -48.75 -40.41 9.78
N ALA A 29 -48.12 -41.13 8.88
CA ALA A 29 -46.70 -41.00 8.61
C ALA A 29 -46.50 -39.57 8.10
N ASP A 30 -45.88 -38.70 8.92
CA ASP A 30 -45.41 -37.42 8.46
C ASP A 30 -44.52 -37.66 7.24
N ALA A 31 -44.96 -37.17 6.09
CA ALA A 31 -44.14 -37.20 4.88
C ALA A 31 -42.81 -36.45 5.19
N PRO A 32 -41.68 -37.01 4.83
CA PRO A 32 -40.42 -36.32 5.03
C PRO A 32 -40.53 -34.90 4.44
N PRO A 33 -39.98 -33.86 5.11
CA PRO A 33 -40.06 -32.49 4.61
C PRO A 33 -39.55 -32.47 3.18
N ALA A 34 -40.39 -31.98 2.27
CA ALA A 34 -39.97 -31.84 0.85
C ALA A 34 -38.67 -31.08 0.78
N PHE A 35 -37.69 -31.67 0.12
CA PHE A 35 -36.40 -31.01 -0.15
C PHE A 35 -36.71 -29.70 -0.88
N ARG A 36 -36.68 -28.58 -0.16
CA ARG A 36 -36.67 -27.26 -0.79
C ARG A 36 -35.31 -27.09 -1.43
N PRO A 37 -35.21 -26.90 -2.77
CA PRO A 37 -33.95 -26.53 -3.36
C PRO A 37 -33.43 -25.29 -2.61
N ALA A 38 -32.19 -25.34 -2.15
CA ALA A 38 -31.55 -24.20 -1.54
C ALA A 38 -31.67 -22.99 -2.50
N ALA A 39 -32.01 -21.82 -1.96
CA ALA A 39 -31.96 -20.60 -2.74
C ALA A 39 -30.59 -20.54 -3.43
N PRO A 40 -30.52 -20.06 -4.70
CA PRO A 40 -29.25 -19.93 -5.37
C PRO A 40 -28.29 -19.19 -4.44
N PRO A 41 -27.03 -19.64 -4.32
CA PRO A 41 -26.06 -19.00 -3.43
C PRO A 41 -25.98 -17.52 -3.81
N VAL A 42 -26.11 -16.65 -2.83
CA VAL A 42 -25.84 -15.22 -3.00
C VAL A 42 -24.38 -15.14 -3.47
N ALA A 43 -24.13 -14.44 -4.58
CA ALA A 43 -22.77 -14.26 -5.10
C ALA A 43 -21.87 -13.74 -3.98
N SER A 44 -20.75 -14.41 -3.76
CA SER A 44 -19.77 -13.96 -2.77
C SER A 44 -18.97 -12.78 -3.31
N ARG A 45 -18.31 -12.05 -2.42
CA ARG A 45 -17.36 -11.01 -2.83
C ARG A 45 -16.27 -11.55 -3.77
N LEU A 46 -15.84 -12.78 -3.55
CA LEU A 46 -14.90 -13.45 -4.46
C LEU A 46 -15.48 -13.61 -5.86
N ASP A 47 -16.74 -14.06 -5.98
CA ASP A 47 -17.40 -14.20 -7.28
C ASP A 47 -17.56 -12.84 -7.99
N GLU A 48 -17.88 -11.78 -7.24
CA GLU A 48 -17.99 -10.42 -7.77
C GLU A 48 -16.66 -9.90 -8.30
N ILE A 49 -15.55 -10.15 -7.58
CA ILE A 49 -14.18 -9.78 -8.01
C ILE A 49 -13.83 -10.48 -9.33
N LEU A 50 -14.08 -11.79 -9.42
CA LEU A 50 -13.80 -12.60 -10.62
C LEU A 50 -14.66 -12.15 -11.80
N ALA A 51 -15.95 -11.92 -11.58
CA ALA A 51 -16.87 -11.46 -12.63
C ALA A 51 -16.51 -10.06 -13.15
N ARG A 52 -16.09 -9.16 -12.26
CA ARG A 52 -15.66 -7.79 -12.59
C ARG A 52 -14.28 -7.74 -13.24
N GLY A 53 -13.43 -8.75 -13.02
CA GLY A 53 -12.05 -8.79 -13.49
C GLY A 53 -11.13 -7.78 -12.78
N THR A 54 -11.49 -7.33 -11.59
CA THR A 54 -10.73 -6.32 -10.83
C THR A 54 -10.84 -6.56 -9.34
N LEU A 55 -9.70 -6.60 -8.65
CA LEU A 55 -9.58 -6.57 -7.18
C LEU A 55 -9.38 -5.12 -6.74
N ARG A 56 -10.36 -4.54 -6.03
CA ARG A 56 -10.26 -3.20 -5.43
C ARG A 56 -9.67 -3.33 -4.04
N VAL A 57 -8.55 -2.65 -3.79
CA VAL A 57 -7.82 -2.74 -2.52
C VAL A 57 -7.70 -1.37 -1.89
N GLY A 58 -8.31 -1.17 -0.72
CA GLY A 58 -8.18 0.03 0.08
C GLY A 58 -6.79 0.14 0.72
N SER A 59 -6.16 1.32 0.62
CA SER A 59 -4.87 1.56 1.28
C SER A 59 -4.69 3.04 1.64
N THR A 60 -4.02 3.31 2.77
CA THR A 60 -3.83 4.68 3.26
C THR A 60 -2.66 5.39 2.57
N GLY A 61 -1.65 4.65 2.14
CA GLY A 61 -0.49 5.20 1.44
C GLY A 61 0.45 6.05 2.30
N ASP A 62 0.39 5.92 3.61
CA ASP A 62 1.15 6.73 4.57
C ASP A 62 1.92 5.91 5.62
N TYR A 63 2.05 4.59 5.40
CA TYR A 63 2.63 3.67 6.39
C TYR A 63 3.70 2.74 5.79
N LYS A 64 4.92 3.26 5.66
CA LYS A 64 6.11 2.48 5.27
C LYS A 64 6.44 1.44 6.34
N PRO A 65 6.87 0.22 6.01
CA PRO A 65 7.18 -0.31 4.68
C PRO A 65 6.00 -0.97 3.97
N PHE A 66 4.78 -0.96 4.53
CA PHE A 66 3.61 -1.68 4.02
C PHE A 66 2.96 -0.99 2.84
N THR A 67 2.75 0.32 2.95
CA THR A 67 2.12 1.13 1.92
C THR A 67 2.65 2.57 1.93
N TYR A 68 2.91 3.09 0.74
CA TYR A 68 3.31 4.49 0.55
C TYR A 68 2.78 5.00 -0.79
N ARG A 69 2.09 6.14 -0.78
CA ARG A 69 1.67 6.83 -1.99
C ARG A 69 2.81 7.72 -2.46
N VAL A 70 3.36 7.41 -3.64
CA VAL A 70 4.51 8.13 -4.19
C VAL A 70 4.16 9.58 -4.44
N ALA A 71 5.02 10.48 -4.00
CA ALA A 71 4.81 11.93 -4.14
C ALA A 71 4.64 12.32 -5.62
N GLY A 72 3.68 13.21 -5.89
CA GLY A 72 3.39 13.70 -7.24
C GLY A 72 2.56 12.77 -8.12
N GLY A 73 2.16 11.58 -7.61
CA GLY A 73 1.40 10.59 -8.38
C GLY A 73 0.24 9.94 -7.62
N GLU A 74 -0.43 9.04 -8.30
CA GLU A 74 -1.53 8.22 -7.75
C GLU A 74 -1.04 6.82 -7.35
N ARG A 75 0.25 6.55 -7.51
CA ARG A 75 0.82 5.24 -7.33
C ARG A 75 1.11 4.91 -5.89
N PHE A 76 0.79 3.67 -5.52
CA PHE A 76 1.13 3.08 -4.23
C PHE A 76 2.24 2.04 -4.39
N ILE A 77 3.13 1.96 -3.40
CA ILE A 77 4.19 0.96 -3.31
C ILE A 77 4.29 0.45 -1.87
N GLY A 78 4.97 -0.65 -1.66
CA GLY A 78 5.23 -1.22 -0.34
C GLY A 78 4.97 -2.72 -0.31
N LEU A 79 5.28 -3.34 0.82
CA LEU A 79 5.13 -4.79 1.01
C LEU A 79 3.70 -5.26 0.73
N ASP A 80 2.73 -4.62 1.35
CA ASP A 80 1.34 -5.06 1.24
C ASP A 80 0.76 -4.75 -0.14
N ILE A 81 1.25 -3.71 -0.82
CA ILE A 81 0.88 -3.42 -2.22
C ILE A 81 1.44 -4.50 -3.15
N ALA A 82 2.72 -4.89 -2.98
CA ALA A 82 3.32 -5.95 -3.77
C ALA A 82 2.63 -7.32 -3.54
N LEU A 83 2.20 -7.59 -2.30
CA LEU A 83 1.38 -8.77 -1.99
C LEU A 83 0.00 -8.69 -2.67
N ALA A 84 -0.64 -7.53 -2.68
CA ALA A 84 -1.92 -7.33 -3.37
C ALA A 84 -1.80 -7.47 -4.90
N GLU A 85 -0.70 -7.01 -5.50
CA GLU A 85 -0.38 -7.23 -6.91
C GLU A 85 -0.22 -8.72 -7.24
N ASP A 86 0.48 -9.47 -6.38
CA ASP A 86 0.68 -10.91 -6.54
C ASP A 86 -0.64 -11.68 -6.36
N MET A 87 -1.46 -11.26 -5.41
CA MET A 87 -2.80 -11.79 -5.18
C MET A 87 -3.71 -11.56 -6.38
N ALA A 88 -3.74 -10.35 -6.95
CA ALA A 88 -4.53 -10.03 -8.14
C ALA A 88 -4.09 -10.88 -9.36
N ARG A 89 -2.77 -11.08 -9.55
CA ARG A 89 -2.25 -12.00 -10.59
C ARG A 89 -2.73 -13.44 -10.36
N SER A 90 -2.71 -13.92 -9.12
CA SER A 90 -3.18 -15.26 -8.77
C SER A 90 -4.68 -15.45 -9.01
N LEU A 91 -5.48 -14.40 -8.88
CA LEU A 91 -6.91 -14.36 -9.23
C LEU A 91 -7.14 -14.22 -10.75
N GLY A 92 -6.13 -13.85 -11.54
CA GLY A 92 -6.29 -13.53 -12.96
C GLY A 92 -7.04 -12.21 -13.21
N VAL A 93 -6.98 -11.26 -12.28
CA VAL A 93 -7.69 -9.97 -12.34
C VAL A 93 -6.72 -8.78 -12.25
N LYS A 94 -7.20 -7.58 -12.58
CA LYS A 94 -6.44 -6.35 -12.40
C LYS A 94 -6.48 -5.90 -10.94
N LEU A 95 -5.38 -5.29 -10.45
CA LEU A 95 -5.39 -4.58 -9.17
C LEU A 95 -5.83 -3.12 -9.38
N GLN A 96 -6.72 -2.65 -8.51
CA GLN A 96 -7.06 -1.24 -8.37
C GLN A 96 -6.86 -0.82 -6.92
N VAL A 97 -5.90 0.04 -6.64
CA VAL A 97 -5.73 0.60 -5.29
C VAL A 97 -6.67 1.78 -5.12
N VAL A 98 -7.44 1.76 -4.03
CA VAL A 98 -8.42 2.79 -3.67
C VAL A 98 -7.90 3.55 -2.46
N PRO A 99 -7.61 4.86 -2.58
CA PRO A 99 -7.17 5.66 -1.45
C PRO A 99 -8.22 5.71 -0.34
N THR A 100 -7.76 5.55 0.91
CA THR A 100 -8.56 5.72 2.13
C THR A 100 -7.73 6.38 3.23
N THR A 101 -8.27 6.53 4.42
CA THR A 101 -7.56 7.04 5.61
C THR A 101 -7.79 6.11 6.79
N TRP A 102 -6.93 6.20 7.82
CA TRP A 102 -7.09 5.39 9.03
C TRP A 102 -8.45 5.58 9.71
N GLY A 103 -8.99 6.79 9.69
CA GLY A 103 -10.31 7.09 10.25
C GLY A 103 -11.48 6.59 9.40
N ALA A 104 -11.34 6.60 8.07
CA ALA A 104 -12.39 6.19 7.13
C ALA A 104 -12.39 4.68 6.84
N LEU A 105 -11.29 3.97 7.11
CA LEU A 105 -11.02 2.59 6.70
C LEU A 105 -12.20 1.62 6.92
N MET A 106 -12.79 1.65 8.11
CA MET A 106 -13.90 0.74 8.45
C MET A 106 -15.22 1.15 7.81
N GLY A 107 -15.45 2.45 7.63
CA GLY A 107 -16.61 2.99 6.92
C GLY A 107 -16.53 2.68 5.43
N ASP A 108 -15.39 2.95 4.82
CA ASP A 108 -15.15 2.72 3.39
C ASP A 108 -15.29 1.22 3.02
N LEU A 109 -14.87 0.30 3.92
CA LEU A 109 -15.10 -1.13 3.73
C LEU A 109 -16.59 -1.48 3.80
N ALA A 110 -17.32 -0.91 4.77
CA ALA A 110 -18.75 -1.15 4.95
C ALA A 110 -19.59 -0.56 3.79
N ASP A 111 -19.13 0.55 3.22
CA ASP A 111 -19.76 1.25 2.10
C ASP A 111 -19.35 0.68 0.73
N ASP A 112 -18.65 -0.48 0.72
CA ASP A 112 -18.25 -1.19 -0.49
C ASP A 112 -17.35 -0.37 -1.45
N ARG A 113 -16.53 0.54 -0.94
CA ARG A 113 -15.59 1.30 -1.75
C ARG A 113 -14.43 0.44 -2.28
N PHE A 114 -14.10 -0.65 -1.57
CA PHE A 114 -13.10 -1.63 -1.95
C PHE A 114 -13.47 -3.03 -1.43
N ASP A 115 -12.86 -4.04 -2.01
CA ASP A 115 -13.14 -5.45 -1.70
C ASP A 115 -12.40 -5.95 -0.46
N MET A 116 -11.24 -5.38 -0.18
CA MET A 116 -10.41 -5.62 1.00
C MET A 116 -9.47 -4.43 1.21
N ALA A 117 -8.82 -4.36 2.36
CA ALA A 117 -7.81 -3.34 2.60
C ALA A 117 -6.50 -3.93 3.11
N VAL A 118 -5.39 -3.27 2.72
CA VAL A 118 -4.02 -3.65 3.06
C VAL A 118 -3.21 -2.40 3.44
N GLY A 119 -2.05 -2.58 4.09
CA GLY A 119 -1.15 -1.48 4.45
C GLY A 119 -0.76 -1.49 5.92
N GLY A 120 -0.35 -2.64 6.46
CA GLY A 120 0.10 -2.77 7.85
C GLY A 120 -1.03 -2.61 8.87
N ILE A 121 -2.23 -3.08 8.53
CA ILE A 121 -3.42 -2.90 9.36
C ILE A 121 -3.31 -3.77 10.61
N SER A 122 -3.32 -3.13 11.78
CA SER A 122 -3.32 -3.85 13.06
C SER A 122 -4.66 -4.55 13.30
N VAL A 123 -4.59 -5.82 13.66
CA VAL A 123 -5.73 -6.61 14.13
C VAL A 123 -6.23 -6.01 15.44
N SER A 124 -7.55 -5.84 15.56
CA SER A 124 -8.19 -5.46 16.82
C SER A 124 -9.55 -6.12 16.94
N LEU A 125 -9.93 -6.49 18.17
CA LEU A 125 -11.23 -7.10 18.45
C LEU A 125 -12.39 -6.17 18.09
N GLU A 126 -12.21 -4.85 18.20
CA GLU A 126 -13.22 -3.86 17.81
C GLU A 126 -13.50 -3.89 16.30
N ARG A 127 -12.44 -3.99 15.48
CA ARG A 127 -12.58 -4.14 14.03
C ARG A 127 -13.19 -5.50 13.67
N GLN A 128 -12.81 -6.58 14.38
CA GLN A 128 -13.34 -7.93 14.14
C GLN A 128 -14.84 -8.07 14.44
N LYS A 129 -15.43 -7.21 15.26
CA LYS A 129 -16.88 -7.16 15.42
C LYS A 129 -17.62 -6.80 14.12
N LYS A 130 -16.94 -6.13 13.18
CA LYS A 130 -17.57 -5.59 11.96
C LYS A 130 -16.97 -6.14 10.66
N ALA A 131 -15.77 -6.71 10.70
CA ALA A 131 -15.01 -7.18 9.55
C ALA A 131 -14.23 -8.46 9.89
N PHE A 132 -13.71 -9.14 8.89
CA PHE A 132 -12.74 -10.22 9.08
C PHE A 132 -11.33 -9.70 8.89
N PHE A 133 -10.36 -10.47 9.41
CA PHE A 133 -8.96 -10.35 9.08
C PHE A 133 -8.47 -11.64 8.42
N SER A 134 -7.50 -11.54 7.54
CA SER A 134 -6.73 -12.70 7.08
C SER A 134 -5.97 -13.37 8.23
N ILE A 135 -5.33 -14.50 7.98
CA ILE A 135 -4.24 -14.96 8.85
C ILE A 135 -3.21 -13.84 8.98
N PRO A 136 -2.54 -13.70 10.15
CA PRO A 136 -1.59 -12.63 10.38
C PRO A 136 -0.38 -12.73 9.45
N THR A 137 0.08 -11.57 8.96
CA THR A 137 1.30 -11.45 8.15
C THR A 137 2.53 -11.17 9.01
N MET A 138 2.34 -10.53 10.17
CA MET A 138 3.46 -10.11 11.02
C MET A 138 3.01 -9.93 12.48
N ARG A 139 3.91 -10.25 13.42
CA ARG A 139 3.78 -9.87 14.84
C ARG A 139 4.43 -8.51 15.04
N ASP A 140 3.81 -7.70 15.88
CA ASP A 140 4.24 -6.34 16.17
C ASP A 140 3.77 -5.93 17.57
N GLY A 141 3.95 -4.68 17.94
CA GLY A 141 3.48 -4.08 19.19
C GLY A 141 3.90 -2.62 19.28
N LYS A 142 3.35 -1.90 20.23
CA LYS A 142 3.61 -0.47 20.44
C LYS A 142 4.92 -0.22 21.16
N THR A 143 5.75 0.63 20.60
CA THR A 143 7.02 1.06 21.19
C THR A 143 7.21 2.57 21.00
N PRO A 144 7.93 3.25 21.89
CA PRO A 144 8.24 4.67 21.69
C PRO A 144 9.38 4.85 20.70
N ILE A 145 9.33 5.97 19.98
CA ILE A 145 10.44 6.52 19.20
C ILE A 145 10.61 7.99 19.60
N ALA A 146 11.84 8.40 19.86
CA ALA A 146 12.20 9.76 20.28
C ALA A 146 13.56 10.16 19.72
N ARG A 147 13.98 11.42 19.92
CA ARG A 147 15.37 11.80 19.65
C ARG A 147 16.33 10.93 20.46
N CYS A 148 17.44 10.53 19.84
CA CYS A 148 18.41 9.63 20.48
C CYS A 148 18.95 10.17 21.80
N ASP A 149 19.17 11.48 21.89
CA ASP A 149 19.63 12.16 23.11
C ASP A 149 18.62 12.08 24.27
N ASP A 150 17.34 11.91 23.94
CA ASP A 150 16.24 11.84 24.88
C ASP A 150 15.70 10.42 25.11
N ALA A 151 16.18 9.42 24.36
CA ALA A 151 15.61 8.06 24.35
C ALA A 151 15.49 7.43 25.73
N ARG A 152 16.45 7.69 26.63
CA ARG A 152 16.44 7.16 28.00
C ARG A 152 15.36 7.75 28.91
N LYS A 153 14.72 8.83 28.47
CA LYS A 153 13.64 9.51 29.24
C LYS A 153 12.26 8.89 29.01
N TYR A 154 12.12 7.97 28.00
CA TYR A 154 10.82 7.46 27.55
C TYR A 154 10.79 5.94 27.45
N VAL A 155 11.39 5.24 28.46
CA VAL A 155 11.55 3.78 28.43
C VAL A 155 10.32 3.03 28.96
N SER A 156 9.44 3.70 29.69
CA SER A 156 8.21 3.12 30.22
C SER A 156 7.00 4.00 29.95
N LEU A 157 5.80 3.43 30.02
CA LEU A 157 4.56 4.22 29.93
C LEU A 157 4.48 5.27 31.04
N ALA A 158 4.98 4.97 32.25
CA ALA A 158 5.02 5.92 33.35
C ALA A 158 5.96 7.11 33.09
N ASP A 159 7.04 6.89 32.35
CA ASP A 159 7.95 7.99 31.94
C ASP A 159 7.33 8.88 30.87
N ILE A 160 6.42 8.33 30.07
CA ILE A 160 5.75 9.01 28.95
C ILE A 160 4.48 9.72 29.42
N ASP A 161 3.71 9.11 30.34
CA ASP A 161 2.43 9.64 30.81
C ASP A 161 2.61 10.75 31.84
N ARG A 162 3.24 11.84 31.41
CA ARG A 162 3.49 13.04 32.24
C ARG A 162 3.09 14.30 31.48
N PRO A 163 2.53 15.32 32.16
CA PRO A 163 2.03 16.56 31.55
C PRO A 163 3.06 17.32 30.69
N GLU A 164 4.34 17.23 31.04
CA GLU A 164 5.43 17.86 30.31
C GLU A 164 5.85 17.15 29.05
N VAL A 165 5.42 15.88 28.86
CA VAL A 165 5.75 15.08 27.66
C VAL A 165 4.79 15.40 26.52
N ARG A 166 5.35 15.83 25.39
CA ARG A 166 4.60 16.15 24.17
C ARG A 166 4.63 14.96 23.24
N LEU A 167 3.53 14.19 23.23
CA LEU A 167 3.33 13.10 22.27
C LEU A 167 2.75 13.62 20.96
N ILE A 168 3.11 12.98 19.86
CA ILE A 168 2.54 13.23 18.55
C ILE A 168 2.03 11.92 17.94
N VAL A 169 0.87 11.96 17.28
CA VAL A 169 0.25 10.79 16.64
C VAL A 169 -0.49 11.20 15.37
N ASN A 170 -0.69 10.25 14.45
CA ASN A 170 -1.59 10.40 13.31
C ASN A 170 -3.06 10.16 13.74
N PRO A 171 -4.04 10.80 13.08
CA PRO A 171 -5.45 10.68 13.45
C PRO A 171 -6.07 9.33 13.09
N GLY A 172 -7.01 8.86 13.93
CA GLY A 172 -7.92 7.75 13.64
C GLY A 172 -7.31 6.34 13.68
N GLY A 173 -6.00 6.24 13.90
CA GLY A 173 -5.28 4.97 13.95
C GLY A 173 -5.25 4.29 15.31
N THR A 174 -4.51 3.17 15.39
CA THR A 174 -4.25 2.47 16.65
C THR A 174 -3.27 3.24 17.53
N ASN A 175 -2.37 4.04 16.95
CA ASN A 175 -1.41 4.86 17.68
C ASN A 175 -2.11 5.92 18.54
N GLU A 176 -3.07 6.65 17.97
CA GLU A 176 -3.87 7.63 18.70
C GLU A 176 -4.66 6.98 19.84
N ARG A 177 -5.34 5.85 19.56
CA ARG A 177 -6.11 5.15 20.58
C ARG A 177 -5.22 4.65 21.72
N PHE A 178 -4.05 4.10 21.40
CA PHE A 178 -3.09 3.62 22.40
C PHE A 178 -2.57 4.78 23.27
N ALA A 179 -2.15 5.89 22.65
CA ALA A 179 -1.67 7.05 23.39
C ALA A 179 -2.74 7.61 24.34
N ARG A 180 -3.98 7.78 23.87
CA ARG A 180 -5.10 8.26 24.71
C ARG A 180 -5.45 7.33 25.87
N ALA A 181 -5.28 5.99 25.67
CA ALA A 181 -5.61 5.00 26.69
C ALA A 181 -4.49 4.82 27.73
N HIS A 182 -3.22 4.95 27.32
CA HIS A 182 -2.07 4.61 28.17
C HIS A 182 -1.18 5.78 28.56
N ALA A 183 -1.39 6.95 27.97
CA ALA A 183 -0.69 8.19 28.34
C ALA A 183 -1.68 9.37 28.39
N PRO A 184 -2.76 9.29 29.22
CA PRO A 184 -3.80 10.31 29.27
C PRO A 184 -3.34 11.64 29.84
N HIS A 185 -2.25 11.67 30.62
CA HIS A 185 -1.72 12.90 31.21
C HIS A 185 -0.72 13.62 30.29
N ALA A 186 -0.13 12.91 29.31
CA ALA A 186 0.76 13.53 28.34
C ALA A 186 0.03 14.53 27.43
N THR A 187 0.76 15.56 27.00
CA THR A 187 0.23 16.51 26.00
C THR A 187 0.23 15.85 24.63
N LEU A 188 -0.96 15.50 24.09
CA LEU A 188 -1.12 14.79 22.82
C LEU A 188 -1.43 15.74 21.66
N ALA A 189 -0.51 15.85 20.70
CA ALA A 189 -0.72 16.53 19.42
C ALA A 189 -1.16 15.50 18.36
N VAL A 190 -2.23 15.81 17.62
CA VAL A 190 -2.67 15.00 16.47
C VAL A 190 -2.20 15.68 15.19
N TRP A 191 -1.33 15.01 14.45
CA TRP A 191 -0.73 15.51 13.22
C TRP A 191 -1.34 14.78 12.01
N PRO A 192 -1.92 15.51 11.03
CA PRO A 192 -2.70 14.88 9.95
C PRO A 192 -1.85 14.11 8.92
N ASP A 193 -0.56 14.44 8.83
CA ASP A 193 0.35 13.81 7.85
C ASP A 193 1.30 12.82 8.54
N ASN A 194 0.99 11.53 8.44
CA ASN A 194 1.78 10.47 9.04
C ASN A 194 3.20 10.34 8.43
N VAL A 195 3.40 10.82 7.22
CA VAL A 195 4.72 10.76 6.54
C VAL A 195 5.71 11.72 7.17
N THR A 196 5.26 12.93 7.52
CA THR A 196 6.12 14.00 8.07
C THR A 196 6.12 14.07 9.59
N ILE A 197 5.42 13.16 10.27
CA ILE A 197 5.28 13.20 11.74
C ILE A 197 6.63 13.06 12.46
N PHE A 198 7.54 12.27 11.90
CA PHE A 198 8.87 12.02 12.48
C PHE A 198 9.80 13.23 12.38
N ASP A 199 9.64 14.05 11.34
CA ASP A 199 10.36 15.32 11.20
C ASP A 199 10.03 16.29 12.33
N ARG A 200 8.79 16.24 12.85
CA ARG A 200 8.36 17.08 14.00
C ARG A 200 9.08 16.69 15.28
N ILE A 201 9.35 15.39 15.47
CA ILE A 201 10.16 14.91 16.60
C ILE A 201 11.62 15.34 16.45
N VAL A 202 12.17 15.21 15.23
CA VAL A 202 13.53 15.68 14.92
C VAL A 202 13.69 17.18 15.17
N ALA A 203 12.69 17.98 14.77
CA ALA A 203 12.66 19.43 14.97
C ALA A 203 12.43 19.87 16.43
N GLY A 204 12.10 18.93 17.34
CA GLY A 204 11.81 19.24 18.74
C GLY A 204 10.42 19.83 18.98
N GLU A 205 9.52 19.78 18.00
CA GLU A 205 8.13 20.20 18.14
C GLU A 205 7.31 19.21 18.98
N ALA A 206 7.72 17.92 18.96
CA ALA A 206 7.23 16.88 19.84
C ALA A 206 8.42 16.14 20.48
N ASP A 207 8.17 15.39 21.54
CA ASP A 207 9.20 14.67 22.27
C ASP A 207 9.29 13.22 21.83
N ALA A 208 8.14 12.56 21.61
CA ALA A 208 8.06 11.16 21.23
C ALA A 208 6.77 10.84 20.47
N MET A 209 6.79 9.71 19.79
CA MET A 209 5.60 9.01 19.28
C MET A 209 5.59 7.59 19.84
N ILE A 210 4.41 7.08 20.22
CA ILE A 210 4.22 5.66 20.48
C ILE A 210 3.63 5.06 19.21
N THR A 211 4.40 4.22 18.52
CA THR A 211 4.03 3.60 17.26
C THR A 211 4.39 2.12 17.23
N ASP A 212 4.12 1.46 16.12
CA ASP A 212 4.45 0.05 15.92
C ASP A 212 5.97 -0.17 15.84
N ALA A 213 6.47 -1.25 16.43
CA ALA A 213 7.91 -1.51 16.51
C ALA A 213 8.57 -1.60 15.13
N ILE A 214 7.87 -2.14 14.13
CA ILE A 214 8.37 -2.18 12.76
C ILE A 214 8.53 -0.79 12.15
N GLU A 215 7.58 0.12 12.41
CA GLU A 215 7.67 1.51 11.97
C GLU A 215 8.81 2.23 12.70
N ALA A 216 8.91 2.07 14.02
CA ALA A 216 9.98 2.68 14.80
C ALA A 216 11.38 2.27 14.31
N ARG A 217 11.58 0.97 13.99
CA ARG A 217 12.85 0.47 13.40
C ARG A 217 13.15 1.08 12.03
N LEU A 218 12.12 1.22 11.18
CA LEU A 218 12.29 1.86 9.89
C LEU A 218 12.63 3.33 10.04
N GLN A 219 11.89 4.06 10.87
CA GLN A 219 12.06 5.49 11.06
C GLN A 219 13.41 5.85 11.71
N GLN A 220 13.92 5.01 12.60
CA GLN A 220 15.30 5.14 13.11
C GLN A 220 16.35 5.07 12.00
N ARG A 221 16.12 4.26 10.95
CA ARG A 221 17.04 4.17 9.80
C ARG A 221 16.92 5.38 8.87
N LEU A 222 15.71 5.92 8.72
CA LEU A 222 15.44 7.07 7.85
C LEU A 222 15.85 8.39 8.51
N HIS A 223 15.76 8.46 9.84
CA HIS A 223 16.06 9.64 10.63
C HIS A 223 17.18 9.33 11.64
N PRO A 224 18.46 9.54 11.31
CA PRO A 224 19.60 9.18 12.18
C PRO A 224 19.58 9.82 13.58
N LYS A 225 18.80 10.88 13.76
CA LYS A 225 18.59 11.53 15.07
C LYS A 225 17.51 10.87 15.94
N LEU A 226 16.75 9.91 15.40
CA LEU A 226 15.70 9.18 16.11
C LEU A 226 16.18 7.80 16.51
N CYS A 227 15.77 7.38 17.71
CA CYS A 227 16.04 6.06 18.27
C CYS A 227 14.71 5.39 18.62
N ALA A 228 14.49 4.18 18.09
CA ALA A 228 13.44 3.26 18.53
C ALA A 228 13.80 2.75 19.94
N ILE A 229 12.87 2.85 20.88
CA ILE A 229 13.11 2.49 22.28
C ILE A 229 12.54 1.10 22.51
N HIS A 230 13.40 0.12 22.82
CA HIS A 230 13.12 -1.32 23.05
C HIS A 230 12.10 -1.94 22.06
N PRO A 231 12.29 -1.79 20.73
CA PRO A 231 11.36 -2.34 19.76
C PRO A 231 11.29 -3.88 19.73
N ASP A 232 12.22 -4.58 20.41
CA ASP A 232 12.20 -6.03 20.61
C ASP A 232 11.32 -6.47 21.79
N ALA A 233 10.93 -5.52 22.65
CA ALA A 233 10.08 -5.72 23.81
C ALA A 233 9.01 -4.60 23.87
N PRO A 234 8.07 -4.56 22.91
CA PRO A 234 7.05 -3.52 22.85
C PRO A 234 6.11 -3.56 24.06
N PHE A 235 5.40 -2.47 24.31
CA PHE A 235 4.47 -2.32 25.43
C PHE A 235 3.27 -3.27 25.37
N ASP A 236 2.87 -3.66 24.17
CA ASP A 236 1.74 -4.55 23.93
C ASP A 236 2.06 -5.57 22.84
N PHE A 237 1.09 -6.44 22.59
CA PHE A 237 1.09 -7.39 21.49
C PHE A 237 0.07 -6.93 20.44
N SER A 238 0.46 -6.91 19.17
CA SER A 238 -0.42 -6.77 18.03
C SER A 238 0.03 -7.65 16.86
N GLU A 239 -0.85 -7.79 15.89
CA GLU A 239 -0.58 -8.48 14.63
C GLU A 239 -0.98 -7.58 13.47
N LYS A 240 -0.31 -7.73 12.34
CA LYS A 240 -0.70 -7.13 11.06
C LYS A 240 -1.41 -8.16 10.22
N ALA A 241 -2.51 -7.76 9.57
CA ALA A 241 -3.28 -8.64 8.69
C ALA A 241 -4.06 -7.80 7.65
N PHE A 242 -4.52 -8.44 6.60
CA PHE A 242 -5.43 -7.82 5.63
C PHE A 242 -6.84 -7.73 6.22
N LEU A 243 -7.50 -6.62 5.99
CA LEU A 243 -8.86 -6.37 6.44
C LEU A 243 -9.85 -6.75 5.34
N LEU A 244 -10.85 -7.55 5.66
CA LEU A 244 -11.80 -8.16 4.73
C LEU A 244 -13.23 -7.87 5.16
N PRO A 245 -14.19 -7.77 4.23
CA PRO A 245 -15.60 -7.80 4.59
C PRO A 245 -15.96 -9.14 5.24
N ARG A 246 -17.14 -9.24 5.83
CA ARG A 246 -17.64 -10.50 6.40
C ARG A 246 -18.12 -11.48 5.31
N ASP A 247 -17.19 -11.81 4.41
CA ASP A 247 -17.37 -12.75 3.31
C ASP A 247 -16.46 -13.97 3.52
N VAL A 248 -17.05 -15.12 3.76
CA VAL A 248 -16.34 -16.37 4.08
C VAL A 248 -15.56 -16.90 2.87
N PRO A 249 -16.14 -16.93 1.64
CA PRO A 249 -15.39 -17.38 0.47
C PRO A 249 -14.15 -16.53 0.17
N LEU A 250 -14.26 -15.20 0.21
CA LEU A 250 -13.12 -14.31 0.01
C LEU A 250 -12.06 -14.52 1.09
N LYS A 251 -12.47 -14.57 2.38
CA LYS A 251 -11.53 -14.84 3.47
C LYS A 251 -10.83 -16.17 3.30
N GLY A 252 -11.56 -17.23 3.00
CA GLY A 252 -10.98 -18.56 2.80
C GLY A 252 -9.96 -18.60 1.67
N TRP A 253 -10.24 -17.91 0.57
CA TRP A 253 -9.33 -17.81 -0.56
C TRP A 253 -8.07 -16.99 -0.20
N VAL A 254 -8.23 -15.83 0.44
CA VAL A 254 -7.11 -14.97 0.86
C VAL A 254 -6.21 -15.69 1.87
N ASP A 255 -6.79 -16.37 2.86
CA ASP A 255 -6.02 -17.13 3.85
C ASP A 255 -5.21 -18.26 3.20
N GLN A 256 -5.82 -19.01 2.27
CA GLN A 256 -5.14 -20.08 1.56
C GLN A 256 -4.03 -19.55 0.64
N TRP A 257 -4.29 -18.45 -0.07
CA TRP A 257 -3.28 -17.79 -0.89
C TRP A 257 -2.10 -17.33 -0.04
N LEU A 258 -2.37 -16.66 1.09
CA LEU A 258 -1.33 -16.14 1.99
C LEU A 258 -0.54 -17.28 2.63
N HIS A 259 -1.21 -18.38 3.04
CA HIS A 259 -0.54 -19.58 3.52
C HIS A 259 0.43 -20.14 2.48
N GLN A 260 0.02 -20.27 1.23
CA GLN A 260 0.91 -20.68 0.14
C GLN A 260 2.07 -19.71 -0.07
N ALA A 261 1.82 -18.40 -0.01
CA ALA A 261 2.88 -17.39 -0.15
C ALA A 261 3.93 -17.51 0.96
N ILE A 262 3.51 -17.82 2.19
CA ILE A 262 4.40 -18.07 3.34
C ILE A 262 5.20 -19.35 3.12
N GLU A 263 4.55 -20.48 2.84
CA GLU A 263 5.18 -21.80 2.72
C GLU A 263 6.12 -21.91 1.51
N THR A 264 5.80 -21.23 0.40
CA THR A 264 6.67 -21.19 -0.79
C THR A 264 7.81 -20.18 -0.69
N GLY A 265 7.87 -19.38 0.38
CA GLY A 265 8.89 -18.36 0.60
C GLY A 265 8.71 -17.09 -0.24
N SER A 266 7.63 -16.95 -1.01
CA SER A 266 7.37 -15.72 -1.78
C SER A 266 7.09 -14.52 -0.86
N PHE A 267 6.37 -14.76 0.25
CA PHE A 267 6.16 -13.76 1.29
C PHE A 267 7.48 -13.31 1.94
N ALA A 268 8.37 -14.25 2.30
CA ALA A 268 9.66 -13.92 2.91
C ALA A 268 10.52 -13.09 1.97
N ARG A 269 10.59 -13.47 0.68
CA ARG A 269 11.33 -12.71 -0.34
C ARG A 269 10.82 -11.28 -0.51
N LEU A 270 9.50 -11.08 -0.59
CA LEU A 270 8.91 -9.74 -0.68
C LEU A 270 9.17 -8.94 0.60
N SER A 271 9.04 -9.58 1.77
CA SER A 271 9.33 -8.94 3.06
C SER A 271 10.77 -8.45 3.14
N GLU A 272 11.76 -9.29 2.80
CA GLU A 272 13.17 -8.89 2.76
C GLU A 272 13.40 -7.73 1.79
N GLN A 273 12.82 -7.80 0.59
CA GLN A 273 12.92 -6.74 -0.41
C GLN A 273 12.42 -5.41 0.14
N TRP A 274 11.25 -5.37 0.75
CA TRP A 274 10.63 -4.12 1.20
C TRP A 274 11.17 -3.62 2.53
N LEU A 275 11.59 -4.51 3.43
CA LEU A 275 12.29 -4.12 4.66
C LEU A 275 13.69 -3.54 4.39
N ALA A 276 14.37 -4.03 3.36
CA ALA A 276 15.67 -3.51 2.92
C ALA A 276 15.53 -2.37 1.87
N TYR A 277 14.31 -2.05 1.44
CA TYR A 277 14.07 -1.03 0.42
C TYR A 277 14.64 0.33 0.86
N PRO A 278 15.30 1.06 -0.04
CA PRO A 278 15.89 2.37 0.27
C PRO A 278 14.80 3.46 0.28
N TRP A 279 13.94 3.41 1.28
CA TRP A 279 12.86 4.38 1.46
C TRP A 279 13.41 5.81 1.49
N GLY A 280 12.66 6.74 0.91
CA GLY A 280 13.09 8.12 0.68
C GLY A 280 13.49 8.39 -0.77
N ILE A 281 14.11 7.41 -1.45
CA ILE A 281 14.50 7.54 -2.87
C ILE A 281 13.29 7.39 -3.81
N GLU A 282 12.25 6.67 -3.40
CA GLU A 282 11.03 6.49 -4.19
C GLU A 282 10.32 7.80 -4.54
N SER A 283 10.46 8.81 -3.70
CA SER A 283 9.93 10.15 -3.97
C SER A 283 10.63 10.79 -5.18
N LEU A 284 11.94 10.57 -5.34
CA LEU A 284 12.69 11.04 -6.50
C LEU A 284 12.12 10.50 -7.80
N ARG A 285 11.82 9.18 -7.84
CA ARG A 285 11.25 8.57 -9.04
C ARG A 285 9.91 9.18 -9.39
N GLY A 286 9.01 9.36 -8.43
CA GLY A 286 7.72 10.00 -8.65
C GLY A 286 7.84 11.45 -9.15
N LEU A 287 8.78 12.21 -8.61
CA LEU A 287 9.04 13.58 -9.05
C LEU A 287 9.67 13.65 -10.45
N ILE A 288 10.56 12.72 -10.79
CA ILE A 288 11.14 12.59 -12.14
C ILE A 288 10.02 12.29 -13.14
N ASP A 289 9.17 11.31 -12.86
CA ASP A 289 8.04 10.93 -13.73
C ASP A 289 7.04 12.09 -13.89
N ALA A 290 6.64 12.73 -12.79
CA ALA A 290 5.72 13.87 -12.83
C ALA A 290 6.28 15.05 -13.64
N ARG A 291 7.59 15.30 -13.54
CA ARG A 291 8.27 16.33 -14.31
C ARG A 291 8.36 15.97 -15.80
N LEU A 292 8.62 14.71 -16.11
CA LEU A 292 8.72 14.23 -17.50
C LEU A 292 7.36 14.22 -18.19
N LEU A 293 6.26 13.93 -17.49
CA LEU A 293 4.89 14.01 -18.02
C LEU A 293 4.52 15.42 -18.49
N LEU A 294 5.07 16.47 -17.86
CA LEU A 294 4.86 17.85 -18.32
C LEU A 294 5.51 18.15 -19.69
N ALA A 295 6.34 17.24 -20.22
CA ALA A 295 6.85 17.37 -21.57
C ALA A 295 5.73 17.41 -22.63
N SER A 296 4.60 16.74 -22.39
CA SER A 296 3.42 16.81 -23.26
C SER A 296 2.80 18.21 -23.28
N ASP A 297 2.63 18.84 -22.11
CA ASP A 297 2.10 20.21 -22.00
C ASP A 297 3.01 21.20 -22.73
N VAL A 298 4.35 21.07 -22.52
CA VAL A 298 5.34 21.91 -23.22
C VAL A 298 5.31 21.67 -24.72
N ALA A 299 5.20 20.43 -25.15
CA ALA A 299 5.13 20.07 -26.57
C ALA A 299 3.90 20.65 -27.24
N GLN A 300 2.70 20.52 -26.64
CA GLN A 300 1.46 21.08 -27.21
C GLN A 300 1.55 22.61 -27.38
N TYR A 301 2.09 23.31 -26.38
CA TYR A 301 2.28 24.76 -26.48
C TYR A 301 3.25 25.12 -27.62
N LYS A 302 4.41 24.47 -27.68
CA LYS A 302 5.43 24.73 -28.72
C LYS A 302 4.91 24.39 -30.12
N TRP A 303 4.16 23.30 -30.24
CA TRP A 303 3.50 22.91 -31.50
C TRP A 303 2.55 24.00 -32.01
N ASN A 304 1.65 24.45 -31.16
CA ASN A 304 0.67 25.49 -31.52
C ASN A 304 1.34 26.83 -31.90
N HIS A 305 2.50 27.12 -31.29
CA HIS A 305 3.21 28.38 -31.53
C HIS A 305 4.42 28.24 -32.47
N HIS A 306 4.60 27.08 -33.10
CA HIS A 306 5.72 26.79 -34.01
C HIS A 306 7.11 27.08 -33.39
N LEU A 307 7.27 26.84 -32.10
CA LEU A 307 8.49 27.10 -31.35
C LEU A 307 9.45 25.88 -31.40
N PRO A 308 10.78 26.12 -31.42
CA PRO A 308 11.75 25.04 -31.35
C PRO A 308 11.68 24.31 -30.00
N ILE A 309 12.02 23.01 -30.02
CA ILE A 309 12.11 22.20 -28.79
C ILE A 309 13.28 22.68 -27.91
N GLU A 310 14.39 23.07 -28.52
CA GLU A 310 15.60 23.50 -27.85
C GLU A 310 15.59 24.98 -27.46
N ASP A 311 16.17 25.30 -26.29
CA ASP A 311 16.46 26.67 -25.81
C ASP A 311 17.80 26.65 -25.04
N PRO A 312 18.94 26.55 -25.76
CA PRO A 312 20.24 26.32 -25.13
C PRO A 312 20.65 27.41 -24.12
N ALA A 313 20.28 28.67 -24.38
CA ALA A 313 20.61 29.77 -23.48
C ALA A 313 19.87 29.65 -22.14
N ARG A 314 18.57 29.35 -22.18
CA ARG A 314 17.78 29.14 -20.97
C ARG A 314 18.19 27.84 -20.25
N GLU A 315 18.43 26.76 -20.98
CA GLU A 315 18.88 25.49 -20.43
C GLU A 315 20.18 25.67 -19.61
N ALA A 316 21.18 26.38 -20.17
CA ALA A 316 22.43 26.68 -19.48
C ALA A 316 22.22 27.49 -18.18
N GLN A 317 21.37 28.53 -18.22
CA GLN A 317 21.04 29.33 -17.06
C GLN A 317 20.36 28.50 -15.94
N VAL A 318 19.39 27.66 -16.28
CA VAL A 318 18.70 26.80 -15.33
C VAL A 318 19.64 25.80 -14.69
N ILE A 319 20.51 25.14 -15.48
CA ILE A 319 21.47 24.16 -15.00
C ILE A 319 22.49 24.81 -14.04
N ASP A 320 23.00 26.00 -14.37
CA ASP A 320 23.94 26.72 -13.51
C ASP A 320 23.31 27.14 -12.18
N ALA A 321 22.09 27.70 -12.22
CA ALA A 321 21.36 28.10 -11.03
C ALA A 321 21.05 26.90 -10.10
N LEU A 322 20.62 25.77 -10.68
CA LEU A 322 20.33 24.54 -9.93
C LEU A 322 21.60 23.93 -9.33
N GLY A 323 22.73 23.95 -10.04
CA GLY A 323 23.99 23.50 -9.52
C GLY A 323 24.45 24.29 -8.28
N LYS A 324 24.35 25.62 -8.31
CA LYS A 324 24.66 26.48 -7.16
C LYS A 324 23.74 26.24 -5.96
N ARG A 325 22.44 26.05 -6.22
CA ARG A 325 21.48 25.73 -5.15
C ARG A 325 21.73 24.36 -4.54
N ALA A 326 22.12 23.37 -5.36
CA ALA A 326 22.46 22.03 -4.90
C ALA A 326 23.68 22.06 -3.97
N ASP A 327 24.72 22.80 -4.33
CA ASP A 327 25.93 22.97 -3.52
C ASP A 327 25.63 23.56 -2.15
N ALA A 328 24.75 24.55 -2.08
CA ALA A 328 24.26 25.12 -0.84
C ALA A 328 23.48 24.13 0.05
N LEU A 329 22.96 23.05 -0.53
CA LEU A 329 22.26 21.96 0.15
C LEU A 329 23.16 20.73 0.42
N GLY A 330 24.48 20.84 0.16
CA GLY A 330 25.45 19.77 0.38
C GLY A 330 25.49 18.70 -0.73
N VAL A 331 24.90 18.97 -1.90
CA VAL A 331 24.97 18.11 -3.06
C VAL A 331 26.02 18.66 -4.05
N PRO A 332 27.02 17.88 -4.51
CA PRO A 332 28.05 18.38 -5.42
C PRO A 332 27.46 19.03 -6.67
N GLN A 333 27.89 20.27 -6.96
CA GLN A 333 27.37 21.07 -8.07
C GLN A 333 27.42 20.33 -9.41
N ALA A 334 28.58 19.70 -9.71
CA ALA A 334 28.77 18.99 -10.96
C ALA A 334 27.80 17.81 -11.14
N TRP A 335 27.52 17.09 -10.07
CA TRP A 335 26.57 15.98 -10.10
C TRP A 335 25.13 16.50 -10.35
N ALA A 336 24.73 17.53 -9.63
CA ALA A 336 23.41 18.14 -9.80
C ALA A 336 23.22 18.69 -11.23
N GLN A 337 24.24 19.37 -11.77
CA GLN A 337 24.22 19.86 -13.16
C GLN A 337 24.07 18.72 -14.17
N ALA A 338 24.78 17.60 -13.97
CA ALA A 338 24.66 16.41 -14.83
C ALA A 338 23.25 15.80 -14.72
N PHE A 339 22.71 15.71 -13.51
CA PHE A 339 21.37 15.20 -13.26
C PHE A 339 20.28 16.05 -13.94
N PHE A 340 20.28 17.36 -13.72
CA PHE A 340 19.26 18.24 -14.32
C PHE A 340 19.43 18.39 -15.83
N ARG A 341 20.65 18.27 -16.36
CA ARG A 341 20.85 18.17 -17.81
C ARG A 341 20.18 16.93 -18.38
N ALA A 342 20.33 15.76 -17.74
CA ALA A 342 19.65 14.55 -18.16
C ALA A 342 18.12 14.67 -18.13
N GLN A 343 17.56 15.37 -17.12
CA GLN A 343 16.13 15.67 -17.05
C GLN A 343 15.63 16.55 -18.21
N ILE A 344 16.41 17.54 -18.63
CA ILE A 344 16.10 18.42 -19.75
C ILE A 344 16.18 17.64 -21.07
N GLU A 345 17.24 16.87 -21.29
CA GLU A 345 17.40 16.05 -22.49
C GLU A 345 16.28 14.99 -22.63
N ALA A 346 15.89 14.35 -21.53
CA ALA A 346 14.77 13.42 -21.50
C ALA A 346 13.45 14.09 -21.91
N SER A 347 13.19 15.30 -21.39
CA SER A 347 12.01 16.09 -21.77
C SER A 347 12.03 16.48 -23.26
N LYS A 348 13.19 16.85 -23.82
CA LYS A 348 13.34 17.15 -25.25
C LYS A 348 13.09 15.90 -26.10
N THR A 349 13.59 14.73 -25.66
CA THR A 349 13.34 13.45 -26.32
C THR A 349 11.83 13.15 -26.37
N ALA A 350 11.12 13.28 -25.25
CA ALA A 350 9.67 13.07 -25.20
C ALA A 350 8.91 14.04 -26.12
N GLN A 351 9.29 15.34 -26.14
CA GLN A 351 8.69 16.34 -27.04
C GLN A 351 8.92 16.00 -28.52
N ALA A 352 10.14 15.55 -28.87
CA ALA A 352 10.48 15.18 -30.24
C ALA A 352 9.66 13.97 -30.73
N GLU A 353 9.49 12.96 -29.88
CA GLU A 353 8.65 11.78 -30.19
C GLU A 353 7.18 12.18 -30.39
N LEU A 354 6.65 13.08 -29.58
CA LEU A 354 5.31 13.62 -29.74
C LEU A 354 5.19 14.40 -31.06
N PHE A 355 6.14 15.26 -31.39
CA PHE A 355 6.15 16.04 -32.63
C PHE A 355 6.15 15.12 -33.86
N GLN A 356 7.01 14.07 -33.85
CA GLN A 356 7.03 13.07 -34.92
C GLN A 356 5.67 12.39 -35.10
N GLY A 357 5.03 11.98 -34.00
CA GLY A 357 3.69 11.40 -34.05
C GLY A 357 2.64 12.37 -34.62
N TRP A 358 2.67 13.61 -34.18
CA TRP A 358 1.72 14.63 -34.66
C TRP A 358 1.91 15.00 -36.15
N ASP A 359 3.15 15.03 -36.63
CA ASP A 359 3.45 15.22 -38.05
C ASP A 359 2.91 14.08 -38.90
N VAL A 360 3.15 12.80 -38.49
CA VAL A 360 2.64 11.63 -39.21
C VAL A 360 1.13 11.64 -39.32
N PHE A 361 0.40 12.03 -38.26
CA PHE A 361 -1.04 12.08 -38.23
C PHE A 361 -1.59 13.43 -38.71
N ARG A 362 -0.75 14.36 -39.18
CA ARG A 362 -1.11 15.72 -39.62
C ARG A 362 -1.99 16.44 -38.59
N ARG A 363 -1.57 16.36 -37.32
CA ARG A 363 -2.32 16.93 -36.20
C ARG A 363 -2.39 18.46 -36.35
N GLY A 364 -3.58 19.02 -36.23
CA GLY A 364 -3.79 20.47 -36.08
C GLY A 364 -3.44 20.97 -34.69
N GLU A 365 -3.73 22.21 -34.38
CA GLU A 365 -3.52 22.81 -33.06
C GLU A 365 -4.31 22.09 -31.97
N PHE A 366 -3.79 22.13 -30.77
CA PHE A 366 -4.41 21.57 -29.55
C PHE A 366 -5.31 22.65 -28.93
N ALA A 367 -6.62 22.44 -28.98
CA ALA A 367 -7.56 23.29 -28.25
C ALA A 367 -7.35 23.07 -26.74
N GLY A 368 -7.04 24.18 -26.02
CA GLY A 368 -6.83 24.10 -24.56
C GLY A 368 -5.41 23.66 -24.13
N ALA A 369 -4.42 23.72 -25.03
CA ALA A 369 -3.03 23.55 -24.65
C ALA A 369 -2.66 24.52 -23.50
N PRO A 370 -2.06 24.02 -22.38
CA PRO A 370 -1.72 24.89 -21.25
C PRO A 370 -0.71 25.97 -21.64
N ASP A 371 -0.94 27.19 -21.17
CA ASP A 371 0.03 28.28 -21.41
C ASP A 371 1.36 27.98 -20.71
N LEU A 372 2.44 28.08 -21.48
CA LEU A 372 3.77 27.69 -21.01
C LEU A 372 4.27 28.59 -19.87
N ALA A 373 4.01 29.90 -19.92
CA ALA A 373 4.56 30.84 -18.95
C ALA A 373 3.75 30.87 -17.66
N THR A 374 2.44 30.79 -17.71
CA THR A 374 1.53 31.02 -16.60
C THR A 374 1.07 29.70 -15.94
N VAL A 375 1.14 28.56 -16.65
CA VAL A 375 0.65 27.26 -16.14
C VAL A 375 1.79 26.25 -16.05
N THR A 376 2.44 25.94 -17.17
CA THR A 376 3.37 24.79 -17.22
C THR A 376 4.71 25.09 -16.53
N ARG A 377 5.29 26.28 -16.73
CA ARG A 377 6.57 26.67 -16.06
C ARG A 377 6.46 26.71 -14.55
N PRO A 378 5.45 27.32 -13.91
CA PRO A 378 5.29 27.28 -12.48
C PRO A 378 5.20 25.86 -11.91
N ARG A 379 4.57 24.93 -12.64
CA ARG A 379 4.51 23.51 -12.27
C ARG A 379 5.88 22.83 -12.37
N LEU A 380 6.62 23.10 -13.46
CA LEU A 380 7.98 22.60 -13.66
C LEU A 380 8.93 23.14 -12.58
N ASP A 381 8.86 24.43 -12.26
CA ASP A 381 9.70 25.04 -11.21
C ASP A 381 9.41 24.44 -9.85
N LYS A 382 8.15 24.26 -9.50
CA LYS A 382 7.75 23.58 -8.25
C LYS A 382 8.27 22.16 -8.17
N LEU A 383 8.10 21.35 -9.21
CA LEU A 383 8.62 19.97 -9.23
C LEU A 383 10.15 19.94 -9.21
N THR A 384 10.80 20.90 -9.85
CA THR A 384 12.27 21.05 -9.84
C THR A 384 12.78 21.37 -8.43
N ASP A 385 12.09 22.25 -7.70
CA ASP A 385 12.41 22.57 -6.30
C ASP A 385 12.23 21.35 -5.39
N GLN A 386 11.10 20.66 -5.51
CA GLN A 386 10.85 19.43 -4.75
C GLN A 386 11.90 18.34 -5.06
N LEU A 387 12.28 18.20 -6.32
CA LEU A 387 13.28 17.24 -6.76
C LEU A 387 14.67 17.57 -6.19
N LEU A 388 15.05 18.84 -6.17
CA LEU A 388 16.32 19.30 -5.60
C LEU A 388 16.39 19.00 -4.09
N HIS A 389 15.33 19.28 -3.34
CA HIS A 389 15.27 18.97 -1.90
C HIS A 389 15.30 17.47 -1.65
N ALA A 390 14.51 16.68 -2.40
CA ALA A 390 14.52 15.23 -2.31
C ALA A 390 15.88 14.61 -2.63
N ILE A 391 16.65 15.19 -3.58
CA ILE A 391 18.05 14.80 -3.84
C ILE A 391 18.91 15.10 -2.62
N ALA A 392 18.81 16.29 -2.04
CA ALA A 392 19.62 16.68 -0.89
C ALA A 392 19.35 15.80 0.34
N GLU A 393 18.09 15.54 0.65
CA GLU A 393 17.68 14.64 1.74
C GLU A 393 18.20 13.21 1.56
N ASN A 394 18.25 12.74 0.32
CA ASN A 394 18.69 11.38 0.00
C ASN A 394 20.18 11.33 -0.44
N TRP A 395 20.90 12.43 -0.35
CA TRP A 395 22.30 12.50 -0.79
C TRP A 395 23.22 11.47 -0.12
N PRO A 396 23.07 11.15 1.19
CA PRO A 396 23.88 10.11 1.82
C PRO A 396 23.75 8.71 1.16
N VAL A 397 22.64 8.47 0.46
CA VAL A 397 22.41 7.23 -0.30
C VAL A 397 22.80 7.40 -1.77
N LEU A 398 22.40 8.50 -2.40
CA LEU A 398 22.65 8.77 -3.81
C LEU A 398 24.16 8.97 -4.11
N GLY A 399 24.88 9.59 -3.18
CA GLY A 399 26.31 9.85 -3.28
C GLY A 399 27.21 8.67 -2.89
N ASP A 400 26.66 7.60 -2.30
CA ASP A 400 27.45 6.43 -1.89
C ASP A 400 27.57 5.41 -3.03
N PRO A 401 28.78 5.18 -3.57
CA PRO A 401 29.00 4.19 -4.64
C PRO A 401 28.55 2.76 -4.26
N LYS A 402 28.55 2.41 -2.96
CA LYS A 402 28.13 1.08 -2.47
C LYS A 402 26.62 0.89 -2.54
N ARG A 403 25.87 1.98 -2.60
CA ARG A 403 24.40 1.98 -2.64
C ARG A 403 23.83 2.08 -4.06
N ARG A 404 24.67 2.14 -5.11
CA ARG A 404 24.22 2.28 -6.51
C ARG A 404 23.20 1.22 -6.94
N ALA A 405 23.42 -0.04 -6.55
CA ALA A 405 22.49 -1.12 -6.87
C ALA A 405 21.12 -0.93 -6.18
N ASP A 406 21.08 -0.38 -4.96
CA ASP A 406 19.85 -0.07 -4.24
C ASP A 406 19.12 1.10 -4.91
N VAL A 407 19.87 2.14 -5.31
CA VAL A 407 19.32 3.29 -6.05
C VAL A 407 18.72 2.82 -7.37
N ALA A 408 19.46 2.03 -8.15
CA ALA A 408 18.98 1.48 -9.42
C ALA A 408 17.71 0.65 -9.23
N ARG A 409 17.64 -0.16 -8.17
CA ARG A 409 16.44 -0.94 -7.83
C ARG A 409 15.25 -0.05 -7.50
N ALA A 410 15.45 1.02 -6.71
CA ALA A 410 14.41 1.98 -6.38
C ALA A 410 13.92 2.78 -7.61
N MET A 411 14.82 2.97 -8.58
CA MET A 411 14.53 3.68 -9.85
C MET A 411 14.01 2.74 -10.95
N HIS A 412 14.04 1.41 -10.74
CA HIS A 412 13.64 0.44 -11.76
C HIS A 412 12.22 0.71 -12.28
N PRO A 413 11.97 0.40 -13.57
CA PRO A 413 10.85 0.93 -14.31
C PRO A 413 9.52 0.54 -13.68
N MET A 414 8.85 1.54 -13.32
CA MET A 414 7.43 1.61 -13.24
C MET A 414 7.02 2.30 -14.52
N GLN A 415 6.42 1.54 -15.38
CA GLN A 415 5.88 2.08 -16.61
C GLN A 415 4.76 3.06 -16.24
N ALA A 416 5.05 4.36 -16.30
CA ALA A 416 4.00 5.29 -16.65
C ALA A 416 3.68 4.96 -18.12
N GLU A 417 2.50 4.45 -18.37
CA GLU A 417 2.06 4.00 -19.71
C GLU A 417 2.21 5.09 -20.78
N ASP A 418 2.31 6.36 -20.33
CA ASP A 418 2.40 7.54 -21.18
C ASP A 418 3.82 8.08 -21.43
N LEU A 419 4.85 7.41 -20.92
CA LEU A 419 6.24 7.85 -21.08
C LEU A 419 7.06 6.89 -21.94
N SER A 420 7.81 7.44 -22.89
CA SER A 420 8.71 6.64 -23.69
C SER A 420 9.83 6.01 -22.84
N ALA A 421 10.12 4.74 -23.08
CA ALA A 421 11.21 4.03 -22.38
C ALA A 421 12.56 4.72 -22.59
N LYS A 422 12.78 5.34 -23.75
CA LYS A 422 14.02 6.08 -24.08
C LYS A 422 14.14 7.34 -23.22
N ALA A 423 13.08 8.16 -23.13
CA ALA A 423 13.08 9.36 -22.30
C ALA A 423 13.26 9.02 -20.81
N VAL A 424 12.60 7.99 -20.32
CA VAL A 424 12.75 7.51 -18.94
C VAL A 424 14.18 7.06 -18.67
N ALA A 425 14.77 6.22 -19.52
CA ALA A 425 16.16 5.77 -19.37
C ALA A 425 17.14 6.94 -19.35
N GLN A 426 16.92 7.94 -20.18
CA GLN A 426 17.75 9.14 -20.26
C GLN A 426 17.63 9.98 -18.98
N ALA A 427 16.43 10.17 -18.44
CA ALA A 427 16.23 10.88 -17.19
C ALA A 427 16.90 10.19 -15.99
N LEU A 428 16.95 8.86 -16.00
CA LEU A 428 17.53 8.05 -14.92
C LEU A 428 19.03 7.78 -15.08
N ALA A 429 19.64 8.12 -16.22
CA ALA A 429 21.05 7.82 -16.50
C ALA A 429 22.04 8.25 -15.40
N PRO A 430 21.92 9.43 -14.75
CA PRO A 430 22.80 9.83 -13.65
C PRO A 430 22.66 9.01 -12.38
N LEU A 431 21.57 8.24 -12.25
CA LEU A 431 21.25 7.37 -11.12
C LEU A 431 21.54 5.89 -11.42
N ALA A 432 21.93 5.58 -12.64
CA ALA A 432 22.32 4.24 -13.05
C ALA A 432 23.64 3.81 -12.40
N PRO A 433 23.87 2.47 -12.23
CA PRO A 433 25.09 1.93 -11.62
C PRO A 433 26.36 2.22 -12.41
#